data_5ec7e0103725e59e0f14df5966846521
#
_entry.id   5ec7e0103725e59e0f14df5966846521
#
_cell.length_a   1.000
_cell.length_b   1.000
_cell.length_c   1.000
_cell.angle_alpha   90.00
_cell.angle_beta   90.00
_cell.angle_gamma   90.00
#
_symmetry.space_group_name_H-M   'P 1'
#
loop_
_entity.id
_entity.type
_entity.pdbx_description
1 polymer ?
#
loop_
_entity_poly.entity_id
_entity_poly.type
_entity_poly.pdbx_seq_one_letter_code
_entity_poly.pdbx_strand_id
1 'polypeptide(L)'
;NTDACMVYEPVVYGLSRYKTIHIQTDNGKVSIDEQPNIPEALKKLGVDLKPIACGGQKDPWTQEREQWHSGANFLAFEPGKIIGYERNVNTLEELNKNDFEIIKASDVINGITHPDRYKKCVVSIAGSELARGGGGARCMTMPVNRDDVKW
;
A
#
# COMPACT_ATOMS: atom_id res chain seq x y z
N ASN A 1 -2.11 -4.86 5.41
CA ASN A 1 -1.65 -6.07 6.04
C ASN A 1 -0.98 -5.75 7.38
N THR A 2 -0.96 -6.70 8.29
CA THR A 2 -0.36 -6.51 9.63
C THR A 2 1.16 -6.73 9.64
N ASP A 3 1.75 -7.18 8.55
CA ASP A 3 3.17 -7.54 8.44
C ASP A 3 3.93 -6.82 7.30
N ALA A 4 3.23 -6.09 6.43
CA ALA A 4 3.85 -5.39 5.31
C ALA A 4 3.13 -4.10 4.93
N CYS A 5 3.86 -3.15 4.38
CA CYS A 5 3.32 -1.90 3.83
C CYS A 5 3.97 -1.57 2.49
N MET A 6 3.19 -0.99 1.58
CA MET A 6 3.72 -0.43 0.34
C MET A 6 4.31 0.94 0.61
N VAL A 7 5.51 1.20 0.12
CA VAL A 7 6.21 2.47 0.26
C VAL A 7 6.73 3.00 -1.08
N TYR A 8 6.70 4.31 -1.25
CA TYR A 8 7.46 4.98 -2.29
C TYR A 8 8.81 5.39 -1.72
N GLU A 9 9.82 4.56 -1.96
CA GLU A 9 11.14 4.66 -1.31
C GLU A 9 11.81 6.03 -1.45
N PRO A 10 11.77 6.73 -2.62
CA PRO A 10 12.40 8.03 -2.76
C PRO A 10 11.91 9.09 -1.76
N VAL A 11 10.64 9.01 -1.34
CA VAL A 11 10.08 9.93 -0.34
C VAL A 11 10.30 9.43 1.08
N VAL A 12 10.22 8.11 1.28
CA VAL A 12 10.28 7.52 2.64
C VAL A 12 11.71 7.39 3.15
N TYR A 13 12.66 7.00 2.28
CA TYR A 13 14.05 6.71 2.67
C TYR A 13 15.09 7.62 1.98
N GLY A 14 14.69 8.34 0.92
CA GLY A 14 15.58 9.22 0.19
C GLY A 14 15.99 10.45 1.00
N LEU A 15 16.89 11.26 0.42
CA LEU A 15 17.22 12.60 0.92
C LEU A 15 16.03 13.55 0.70
N SER A 16 14.90 13.17 1.27
CA SER A 16 13.66 13.94 1.16
C SER A 16 13.76 15.20 2.03
N ARG A 17 13.28 16.32 1.49
CA ARG A 17 13.02 17.53 2.28
C ARG A 17 11.81 17.39 3.22
N TYR A 18 11.07 16.30 3.10
CA TYR A 18 9.95 15.98 3.98
C TYR A 18 10.45 15.28 5.22
N LYS A 19 9.95 15.70 6.37
CA LYS A 19 10.30 15.14 7.68
C LYS A 19 9.16 14.28 8.19
N THR A 20 9.51 13.19 8.85
CA THR A 20 8.53 12.39 9.61
C THR A 20 8.46 12.95 11.02
N ILE A 21 7.27 13.41 11.41
CA ILE A 21 7.02 14.01 12.72
C ILE A 21 6.05 13.12 13.49
N HIS A 22 6.47 12.68 14.66
CA HIS A 22 5.62 12.00 15.62
C HIS A 22 5.02 13.04 16.59
N ILE A 23 3.71 13.12 16.62
CA ILE A 23 2.95 13.97 17.53
C ILE A 23 2.23 13.07 18.52
N GLN A 24 2.52 13.23 19.80
CA GLN A 24 1.88 12.48 20.88
C GLN A 24 1.16 13.43 21.83
N THR A 25 -0.02 13.03 22.26
CA THR A 25 -0.78 13.76 23.28
C THR A 25 -0.93 12.86 24.51
N ASP A 26 -0.48 13.34 25.65
CA ASP A 26 -0.63 12.66 26.94
C ASP A 26 -1.12 13.67 27.99
N ASN A 27 -2.25 13.40 28.63
CA ASN A 27 -2.86 14.23 29.65
C ASN A 27 -2.93 15.74 29.30
N GLY A 28 -3.25 16.03 28.02
CA GLY A 28 -3.34 17.40 27.50
C GLY A 28 -2.00 18.06 27.18
N LYS A 29 -0.88 17.35 27.35
CA LYS A 29 0.44 17.80 26.91
C LYS A 29 0.74 17.21 25.53
N VAL A 30 1.25 18.03 24.64
CA VAL A 30 1.68 17.63 23.28
C VAL A 30 3.18 17.54 23.25
N SER A 31 3.73 16.42 22.78
CA SER A 31 5.13 16.27 22.41
C SER A 31 5.25 16.10 20.89
N ILE A 32 6.32 16.62 20.33
CA ILE A 32 6.59 16.60 18.89
C ILE A 32 8.04 16.16 18.70
N ASP A 33 8.24 15.02 18.05
CA ASP A 33 9.54 14.42 17.83
C ASP A 33 9.79 14.12 16.35
N GLU A 34 10.94 14.48 15.82
CA GLU A 34 11.37 14.09 14.49
C GLU A 34 11.80 12.61 14.50
N GLN A 35 11.31 11.84 13.52
CA GLN A 35 11.65 10.45 13.33
C GLN A 35 12.42 10.27 12.01
N PRO A 36 13.27 9.24 11.88
CA PRO A 36 14.04 9.01 10.66
C PRO A 36 13.17 8.80 9.42
N ASN A 37 12.10 8.03 9.56
CA ASN A 37 11.11 7.76 8.52
C ASN A 37 9.84 7.15 9.15
N ILE A 38 8.78 7.00 8.35
CA ILE A 38 7.50 6.46 8.82
C ILE A 38 7.62 5.00 9.31
N PRO A 39 8.26 4.06 8.61
CA PRO A 39 8.41 2.69 9.10
C PRO A 39 9.12 2.60 10.46
N GLU A 40 10.20 3.37 10.66
CA GLU A 40 10.90 3.40 11.95
C GLU A 40 10.05 4.02 13.06
N ALA A 41 9.26 5.03 12.74
CA ALA A 41 8.32 5.61 13.70
C ALA A 41 7.26 4.59 14.13
N LEU A 42 6.68 3.85 13.17
CA LEU A 42 5.69 2.80 13.44
C LEU A 42 6.31 1.64 14.24
N LYS A 43 7.53 1.24 13.92
CA LYS A 43 8.25 0.18 14.65
C LYS A 43 8.44 0.53 16.13
N LYS A 44 8.79 1.78 16.44
CA LYS A 44 8.88 2.26 17.82
C LYS A 44 7.54 2.19 18.57
N LEU A 45 6.42 2.25 17.83
CA LEU A 45 5.07 2.11 18.37
C LEU A 45 4.59 0.65 18.41
N GLY A 46 5.46 -0.33 18.14
CA GLY A 46 5.13 -1.75 18.15
C GLY A 46 4.54 -2.28 16.84
N VAL A 47 4.51 -1.45 15.79
CA VAL A 47 4.00 -1.85 14.46
C VAL A 47 5.19 -2.06 13.52
N ASP A 48 5.72 -3.28 13.48
CA ASP A 48 6.87 -3.65 12.64
C ASP A 48 6.37 -4.15 11.28
N LEU A 49 6.48 -3.32 10.24
CA LEU A 49 6.01 -3.61 8.90
C LEU A 49 7.18 -3.77 7.93
N LYS A 50 7.18 -4.85 7.16
CA LYS A 50 8.12 -5.03 6.05
C LYS A 50 7.78 -4.07 4.92
N PRO A 51 8.67 -3.14 4.52
CA PRO A 51 8.41 -2.26 3.39
C PRO A 51 8.51 -3.03 2.06
N ILE A 52 7.58 -2.74 1.15
CA ILE A 52 7.57 -3.24 -0.23
C ILE A 52 7.63 -2.03 -1.14
N ALA A 53 8.58 -2.01 -2.08
CA ALA A 53 8.84 -0.86 -2.93
C ALA A 53 7.78 -0.71 -4.04
N CYS A 54 7.09 0.42 -4.09
CA CYS A 54 6.27 0.80 -5.23
C CYS A 54 7.15 0.99 -6.48
N GLY A 55 6.82 0.32 -7.57
CA GLY A 55 7.62 0.33 -8.82
C GLY A 55 8.85 -0.56 -8.77
N GLY A 56 9.04 -1.34 -7.68
CA GLY A 56 10.24 -2.17 -7.48
C GLY A 56 11.49 -1.33 -7.18
N GLN A 57 12.67 -1.98 -7.16
CA GLN A 57 13.93 -1.34 -6.76
C GLN A 57 14.93 -1.13 -7.91
N LYS A 58 14.52 -1.40 -9.15
CA LYS A 58 15.45 -1.40 -10.29
C LYS A 58 15.76 -0.01 -10.84
N ASP A 59 14.77 0.87 -10.85
CA ASP A 59 14.85 2.14 -11.58
C ASP A 59 13.96 3.22 -10.96
N PRO A 60 14.55 4.38 -10.58
CA PRO A 60 13.78 5.49 -9.99
C PRO A 60 12.66 6.05 -10.87
N TRP A 61 12.85 6.07 -12.20
CA TRP A 61 11.81 6.53 -13.13
C TRP A 61 10.60 5.61 -13.15
N THR A 62 10.85 4.30 -13.04
CA THR A 62 9.78 3.31 -12.92
C THR A 62 9.03 3.47 -11.58
N GLN A 63 9.75 3.70 -10.49
CA GLN A 63 9.15 3.98 -9.20
C GLN A 63 8.26 5.23 -9.24
N GLU A 64 8.76 6.33 -9.81
CA GLU A 64 8.02 7.57 -9.95
C GLU A 64 6.77 7.40 -10.83
N ARG A 65 6.92 6.75 -12.00
CA ARG A 65 5.82 6.48 -12.92
C ARG A 65 4.72 5.66 -12.26
N GLU A 66 5.06 4.58 -11.56
CA GLU A 66 4.05 3.71 -10.95
C GLU A 66 3.43 4.33 -9.69
N GLN A 67 4.18 5.14 -8.96
CA GLN A 67 3.62 5.93 -7.88
C GLN A 67 2.59 6.94 -8.42
N TRP A 68 2.90 7.67 -9.52
CA TRP A 68 1.95 8.54 -10.20
C TRP A 68 0.68 7.82 -10.68
N HIS A 69 0.81 6.55 -11.04
CA HIS A 69 -0.32 5.69 -11.40
C HIS A 69 -0.93 4.96 -10.19
N SER A 70 -0.81 5.56 -9.00
CA SER A 70 -1.40 5.06 -7.76
C SER A 70 -0.92 3.66 -7.35
N GLY A 71 0.34 3.34 -7.65
CA GLY A 71 0.95 2.05 -7.33
C GLY A 71 1.07 1.77 -5.83
N ALA A 72 1.04 2.80 -4.99
CA ALA A 72 1.00 2.67 -3.53
C ALA A 72 -0.41 2.89 -2.93
N ASN A 73 -1.44 3.08 -3.77
CA ASN A 73 -2.80 3.41 -3.32
C ASN A 73 -3.74 2.22 -3.51
N PHE A 74 -3.50 1.16 -2.74
CA PHE A 74 -4.30 -0.05 -2.71
C PHE A 74 -5.53 0.09 -1.81
N LEU A 75 -6.63 -0.58 -2.17
CA LEU A 75 -7.69 -0.88 -1.24
C LEU A 75 -7.38 -2.22 -0.55
N ALA A 76 -7.17 -2.21 0.75
CA ALA A 76 -7.14 -3.43 1.55
C ALA A 76 -8.58 -3.75 1.98
N PHE A 77 -9.14 -4.84 1.50
CA PHE A 77 -10.49 -5.29 1.88
C PHE A 77 -10.47 -6.38 2.96
N GLU A 78 -9.31 -7.05 3.10
CA GLU A 78 -9.01 -7.96 4.21
C GLU A 78 -7.49 -7.94 4.50
N PRO A 79 -7.04 -8.42 5.65
CA PRO A 79 -5.61 -8.60 5.91
C PRO A 79 -4.96 -9.50 4.85
N GLY A 80 -3.95 -8.96 4.14
CA GLY A 80 -3.27 -9.65 3.05
C GLY A 80 -3.99 -9.67 1.71
N LYS A 81 -5.21 -9.13 1.61
CA LYS A 81 -5.97 -9.08 0.35
C LYS A 81 -6.20 -7.64 -0.07
N ILE A 82 -5.68 -7.28 -1.23
CA ILE A 82 -5.67 -5.90 -1.73
C ILE A 82 -6.17 -5.82 -3.17
N ILE A 83 -6.65 -4.64 -3.57
CA ILE A 83 -7.01 -4.32 -4.95
C ILE A 83 -6.09 -3.22 -5.45
N GLY A 84 -5.55 -3.40 -6.66
CA GLY A 84 -4.68 -2.43 -7.33
C GLY A 84 -4.79 -2.48 -8.84
N TYR A 85 -4.10 -1.56 -9.53
CA TYR A 85 -4.13 -1.49 -10.99
C TYR A 85 -3.12 -2.43 -11.64
N GLU A 86 -3.57 -3.19 -12.66
CA GLU A 86 -2.71 -4.13 -13.41
C GLU A 86 -1.61 -3.43 -14.20
N ARG A 87 -1.76 -2.13 -14.52
CA ARG A 87 -0.74 -1.37 -15.25
C ARG A 87 0.55 -1.15 -14.44
N ASN A 88 0.50 -1.27 -13.12
CA ASN A 88 1.66 -1.10 -12.23
C ASN A 88 2.43 -2.41 -12.12
N VAL A 89 2.97 -2.87 -13.25
CA VAL A 89 3.55 -4.22 -13.41
C VAL A 89 4.71 -4.46 -12.44
N ASN A 90 5.61 -3.50 -12.29
CA ASN A 90 6.76 -3.66 -11.39
C ASN A 90 6.36 -3.68 -9.92
N THR A 91 5.32 -2.93 -9.56
CA THR A 91 4.72 -2.98 -8.20
C THR A 91 4.09 -4.35 -7.95
N LEU A 92 3.36 -4.90 -8.93
CA LEU A 92 2.77 -6.24 -8.82
C LEU A 92 3.84 -7.32 -8.75
N GLU A 93 4.92 -7.22 -9.55
CA GLU A 93 6.06 -8.13 -9.47
C GLU A 93 6.72 -8.09 -8.08
N GLU A 94 6.87 -6.89 -7.50
CA GLU A 94 7.44 -6.74 -6.17
C GLU A 94 6.54 -7.32 -5.07
N LEU A 95 5.23 -7.16 -5.21
CA LEU A 95 4.25 -7.81 -4.34
C LEU A 95 4.31 -9.34 -4.46
N ASN A 96 4.42 -9.86 -5.69
CA ASN A 96 4.53 -11.30 -5.92
C ASN A 96 5.78 -11.90 -5.26
N LYS A 97 6.94 -11.21 -5.32
CA LYS A 97 8.15 -11.61 -4.58
C LYS A 97 7.96 -11.62 -3.04
N ASN A 98 6.93 -10.96 -2.55
CA ASN A 98 6.56 -10.87 -1.14
C ASN A 98 5.32 -11.72 -0.81
N ASP A 99 5.15 -12.83 -1.54
CA ASP A 99 4.13 -13.86 -1.34
C ASP A 99 2.69 -13.42 -1.63
N PHE A 100 2.49 -12.32 -2.39
CA PHE A 100 1.17 -11.96 -2.88
C PHE A 100 0.90 -12.62 -4.23
N GLU A 101 -0.14 -13.43 -4.31
CA GLU A 101 -0.62 -13.97 -5.59
C GLU A 101 -1.33 -12.88 -6.39
N ILE A 102 -1.00 -12.77 -7.68
CA ILE A 102 -1.62 -11.78 -8.57
C ILE A 102 -2.76 -12.44 -9.32
N ILE A 103 -3.98 -12.03 -9.02
CA ILE A 103 -5.19 -12.55 -9.67
C ILE A 103 -5.92 -11.43 -10.41
N LYS A 104 -6.46 -11.74 -11.59
CA LYS A 104 -7.19 -10.75 -12.37
C LYS A 104 -8.62 -10.57 -11.83
N ALA A 105 -9.08 -9.33 -11.76
CA ALA A 105 -10.46 -9.04 -11.38
C ALA A 105 -11.48 -9.72 -12.31
N SER A 106 -11.20 -9.85 -13.61
CA SER A 106 -12.01 -10.59 -14.56
C SER A 106 -12.22 -12.05 -14.16
N ASP A 107 -11.15 -12.70 -13.67
CA ASP A 107 -11.19 -14.11 -13.28
C ASP A 107 -12.03 -14.29 -12.00
N VAL A 108 -11.97 -13.32 -11.10
CA VAL A 108 -12.80 -13.31 -9.89
C VAL A 108 -14.28 -13.11 -10.25
N ILE A 109 -14.57 -12.14 -11.13
CA ILE A 109 -15.95 -11.85 -11.59
C ILE A 109 -16.56 -13.05 -12.32
N ASN A 110 -15.76 -13.74 -13.14
CA ASN A 110 -16.19 -14.91 -13.89
C ASN A 110 -16.21 -16.21 -13.07
N GLY A 111 -15.87 -16.16 -11.77
CA GLY A 111 -15.87 -17.33 -10.89
C GLY A 111 -14.73 -18.34 -11.16
N ILE A 112 -13.71 -17.97 -11.96
CA ILE A 112 -12.57 -18.82 -12.25
C ILE A 112 -11.71 -18.99 -11.01
N THR A 113 -11.52 -17.91 -10.24
CA THR A 113 -10.81 -17.92 -8.97
C THR A 113 -11.55 -17.09 -7.92
N HIS A 114 -11.12 -17.23 -6.65
CA HIS A 114 -11.68 -16.46 -5.55
C HIS A 114 -10.55 -16.03 -4.60
N PRO A 115 -10.56 -14.78 -4.08
CA PRO A 115 -9.53 -14.29 -3.15
C PRO A 115 -9.33 -15.16 -1.91
N ASP A 116 -10.37 -15.86 -1.44
CA ASP A 116 -10.30 -16.73 -0.25
C ASP A 116 -9.45 -17.98 -0.44
N ARG A 117 -9.06 -18.30 -1.67
CA ARG A 117 -8.11 -19.39 -1.95
C ARG A 117 -6.67 -19.03 -1.57
N TYR A 118 -6.40 -17.75 -1.29
CA TYR A 118 -5.06 -17.23 -1.07
C TYR A 118 -4.96 -16.57 0.29
N LYS A 119 -3.84 -16.78 0.96
CA LYS A 119 -3.51 -16.08 2.21
C LYS A 119 -3.18 -14.61 1.95
N LYS A 120 -2.46 -14.35 0.86
CA LYS A 120 -2.14 -13.00 0.37
C LYS A 120 -2.42 -12.94 -1.12
N CYS A 121 -3.15 -11.94 -1.57
CA CYS A 121 -3.37 -11.72 -2.99
C CYS A 121 -3.59 -10.24 -3.34
N VAL A 122 -3.31 -9.94 -4.61
CA VAL A 122 -3.68 -8.68 -5.25
C VAL A 122 -4.72 -8.99 -6.32
N VAL A 123 -5.90 -8.46 -6.18
CA VAL A 123 -6.89 -8.43 -7.25
C VAL A 123 -6.54 -7.28 -8.18
N SER A 124 -5.97 -7.59 -9.35
CA SER A 124 -5.55 -6.59 -10.33
C SER A 124 -6.74 -6.19 -11.22
N ILE A 125 -7.03 -4.88 -11.25
CA ILE A 125 -8.09 -4.32 -12.09
C ILE A 125 -7.52 -3.63 -13.31
N ALA A 126 -8.16 -3.85 -14.47
CA ALA A 126 -7.89 -3.08 -15.67
C ALA A 126 -8.43 -1.66 -15.48
N GLY A 127 -7.54 -0.70 -15.33
CA GLY A 127 -7.92 0.67 -15.00
C GLY A 127 -6.88 1.68 -15.46
N SER A 128 -6.28 1.44 -16.64
CA SER A 128 -5.16 2.23 -17.15
C SER A 128 -5.44 3.73 -17.23
N GLU A 129 -6.69 4.12 -17.48
CA GLU A 129 -7.10 5.52 -17.61
C GLU A 129 -7.65 6.11 -16.30
N LEU A 130 -8.06 5.28 -15.35
CA LEU A 130 -8.65 5.76 -14.09
C LEU A 130 -7.65 6.58 -13.27
N ALA A 131 -6.38 6.19 -13.27
CA ALA A 131 -5.32 6.90 -12.55
C ALA A 131 -5.00 8.30 -13.12
N ARG A 132 -5.42 8.62 -14.35
CA ARG A 132 -5.15 9.94 -15.00
C ARG A 132 -5.89 11.08 -14.32
N GLY A 133 -7.07 10.81 -13.75
CA GLY A 133 -7.83 11.78 -12.96
C GLY A 133 -7.32 11.92 -11.51
N GLY A 134 -6.29 11.19 -11.17
CA GLY A 134 -5.80 11.03 -9.80
C GLY A 134 -6.58 9.99 -9.01
N GLY A 135 -5.93 9.40 -8.02
CA GLY A 135 -6.53 8.40 -7.14
C GLY A 135 -6.34 6.95 -7.60
N GLY A 136 -6.27 6.06 -6.62
CA GLY A 136 -6.16 4.62 -6.79
C GLY A 136 -7.43 3.88 -6.42
N ALA A 137 -7.32 2.58 -6.30
CA ALA A 137 -8.45 1.72 -5.96
C ALA A 137 -9.13 2.14 -4.65
N ARG A 138 -8.35 2.55 -3.65
CA ARG A 138 -8.90 3.02 -2.37
C ARG A 138 -9.70 4.31 -2.51
N CYS A 139 -9.23 5.26 -3.31
CA CYS A 139 -9.88 6.58 -3.48
C CYS A 139 -11.24 6.49 -4.16
N MET A 140 -11.49 5.42 -4.91
CA MET A 140 -12.78 5.15 -5.58
C MET A 140 -13.77 4.39 -4.70
N THR A 141 -13.44 4.12 -3.45
CA THR A 141 -14.29 3.37 -2.52
C THR A 141 -14.71 4.24 -1.35
N MET A 142 -15.91 3.99 -0.85
CA MET A 142 -16.45 4.59 0.36
C MET A 142 -16.90 3.47 1.30
N PRO A 143 -16.29 3.32 2.48
CA PRO A 143 -16.75 2.35 3.44
C PRO A 143 -18.12 2.77 4.00
N VAL A 144 -19.11 1.90 3.85
CA VAL A 144 -20.48 2.12 4.35
C VAL A 144 -20.72 1.49 5.72
N ASN A 145 -19.89 0.51 6.07
CA ASN A 145 -19.89 -0.13 7.39
C ASN A 145 -18.46 -0.52 7.77
N ARG A 146 -18.15 -0.52 9.04
CA ARG A 146 -16.87 -0.99 9.60
C ARG A 146 -17.15 -1.73 10.90
N ASP A 147 -16.47 -2.84 11.08
CA ASP A 147 -16.47 -3.55 12.35
C ASP A 147 -15.60 -2.79 13.38
N ASP A 148 -15.88 -3.01 14.66
CA ASP A 148 -15.10 -2.45 15.73
C ASP A 148 -13.67 -3.00 15.72
N VAL A 149 -12.68 -2.12 15.89
CA VAL A 149 -11.28 -2.51 16.00
C VAL A 149 -11.04 -3.05 17.41
N LYS A 150 -10.58 -4.29 17.50
CA LYS A 150 -10.05 -4.84 18.76
C LYS A 150 -8.58 -4.49 18.84
N TRP A 151 -8.26 -3.57 19.73
CA TRP A 151 -6.89 -3.17 20.06
C TRP A 151 -6.22 -4.18 20.98
#